data_bde9fe617485e4a6819772539ba0c613
#
_entry.id   bde9fe617485e4a6819772539ba0c613
#
_cell.length_a   1.000
_cell.length_b   1.000
_cell.length_c   1.000
_cell.angle_alpha   90.00
_cell.angle_beta   90.00
_cell.angle_gamma   90.00
#
_symmetry.space_group_name_H-M   'P 1'
#
loop_
_entity.id
_entity.type
_entity.pdbx_description
1 polymer ?
#
loop_
_entity_poly.entity_id
_entity_poly.type
_entity_poly.pdbx_seq_one_letter_code
_entity_poly.pdbx_strand_id
1 'polypeptide(L)'
;MLAPTETNTIAIRKETPVSRHIQTQTEWEATMARRIMDQLRGELYLDQRYLNAALGALPPAPLPPDTTGHAFATDGARLCYPEAWVLATYRKNRRYLPRAYLHSVLHCIFRHLWLRGDRDRTLWGLACDIAVENTLDSLNTPATTRPVGWLRQQAYQQLQQQCGLLAAGPIYRALRETDDETLTKWLREFPCDDHRFWPADPDSPQAQLQGKQWEQLGRQTQLSMEEAGQHAGENAGARALQAQVQASRSRRSYRDFLRRFAVWHEEPHLDPEEFDLGFYSYGLRV
;
A
#
# COMPACT_ATOMS: atom_id res chain seq x y z
N MET A 1 -59.95 -64.58 19.65
CA MET A 1 -58.50 -64.39 19.66
C MET A 1 -58.24 -62.98 19.12
N LEU A 2 -58.01 -62.06 20.02
CA LEU A 2 -57.69 -60.66 19.69
C LEU A 2 -56.14 -60.44 19.87
N ALA A 3 -55.51 -59.97 18.83
CA ALA A 3 -54.08 -59.68 18.82
C ALA A 3 -53.72 -58.39 19.63
N PRO A 4 -52.56 -58.28 20.29
CA PRO A 4 -52.22 -57.15 21.09
C PRO A 4 -51.71 -55.97 20.19
N THR A 5 -52.20 -54.80 20.50
CA THR A 5 -51.81 -53.50 19.89
C THR A 5 -50.40 -53.13 20.35
N GLU A 6 -49.49 -52.95 19.41
CA GLU A 6 -48.14 -52.40 19.67
C GLU A 6 -48.22 -50.91 20.00
N THR A 7 -47.80 -50.58 21.18
CA THR A 7 -47.66 -49.17 21.63
C THR A 7 -46.33 -48.55 21.09
N ASN A 8 -46.48 -47.68 20.13
CA ASN A 8 -45.35 -46.98 19.51
C ASN A 8 -44.83 -45.89 20.47
N THR A 9 -43.74 -46.18 21.17
CA THR A 9 -43.11 -45.27 22.10
C THR A 9 -42.21 -44.26 21.29
N ILE A 10 -42.71 -43.05 21.10
CA ILE A 10 -41.96 -41.98 20.49
C ILE A 10 -40.84 -41.58 21.46
N ALA A 11 -39.59 -41.92 21.13
CA ALA A 11 -38.40 -41.49 21.86
C ALA A 11 -38.20 -39.98 21.62
N ILE A 12 -38.47 -39.16 22.62
CA ILE A 12 -38.16 -37.75 22.64
C ILE A 12 -36.64 -37.65 22.71
N ARG A 13 -36.00 -37.28 21.58
CA ARG A 13 -34.59 -36.85 21.55
C ARG A 13 -34.44 -35.66 22.47
N LYS A 14 -33.72 -35.81 23.57
CA LYS A 14 -33.22 -34.68 24.38
C LYS A 14 -32.26 -33.89 23.55
N GLU A 15 -32.69 -32.74 23.06
CA GLU A 15 -31.81 -31.76 22.49
C GLU A 15 -30.82 -31.31 23.58
N THR A 16 -29.53 -31.56 23.34
CA THR A 16 -28.46 -31.02 24.16
C THR A 16 -28.54 -29.49 24.11
N PRO A 17 -28.55 -28.78 25.25
CA PRO A 17 -28.61 -27.32 25.23
C PRO A 17 -27.39 -26.80 24.50
N VAL A 18 -27.58 -26.11 23.36
CA VAL A 18 -26.55 -25.35 22.68
C VAL A 18 -26.10 -24.32 23.68
N SER A 19 -24.91 -24.48 24.24
CA SER A 19 -24.26 -23.50 25.12
C SER A 19 -24.16 -22.20 24.32
N ARG A 20 -25.00 -21.22 24.61
CA ARG A 20 -24.88 -19.88 24.05
C ARG A 20 -23.59 -19.27 24.61
N HIS A 21 -22.54 -19.24 23.80
CA HIS A 21 -21.33 -18.52 24.13
C HIS A 21 -21.68 -17.04 24.33
N ILE A 22 -21.52 -16.56 25.55
CA ILE A 22 -21.70 -15.13 25.86
C ILE A 22 -20.42 -14.43 25.39
N GLN A 23 -20.56 -13.63 24.34
CA GLN A 23 -19.45 -12.88 23.76
C GLN A 23 -18.88 -11.90 24.79
N THR A 24 -17.57 -11.93 24.99
CA THR A 24 -16.87 -10.95 25.84
C THR A 24 -16.84 -9.57 25.17
N GLN A 25 -16.57 -8.52 25.94
CA GLN A 25 -16.42 -7.16 25.41
C GLN A 25 -15.32 -7.11 24.32
N THR A 26 -14.20 -7.76 24.54
CA THR A 26 -13.08 -7.83 23.59
C THR A 26 -13.45 -8.54 22.29
N GLU A 27 -14.15 -9.69 22.39
CA GLU A 27 -14.63 -10.40 21.21
C GLU A 27 -15.67 -9.59 20.42
N TRP A 28 -16.50 -8.84 21.12
CA TRP A 28 -17.45 -7.94 20.49
C TRP A 28 -16.74 -6.81 19.74
N GLU A 29 -15.76 -6.16 20.38
CA GLU A 29 -14.95 -5.10 19.77
C GLU A 29 -14.21 -5.60 18.53
N ALA A 30 -13.56 -6.76 18.60
CA ALA A 30 -12.88 -7.39 17.46
C ALA A 30 -13.85 -7.68 16.31
N THR A 31 -15.04 -8.23 16.62
CA THR A 31 -16.06 -8.52 15.62
C THR A 31 -16.59 -7.26 14.95
N MET A 32 -16.85 -6.19 15.72
CA MET A 32 -17.35 -4.94 15.20
C MET A 32 -16.30 -4.19 14.39
N ALA A 33 -15.05 -4.14 14.85
CA ALA A 33 -13.96 -3.54 14.11
C ALA A 33 -13.76 -4.22 12.74
N ARG A 34 -13.77 -5.55 12.72
CA ARG A 34 -13.69 -6.32 11.46
C ARG A 34 -14.82 -5.96 10.50
N ARG A 35 -16.08 -5.94 10.97
CA ARG A 35 -17.23 -5.55 10.14
C ARG A 35 -17.10 -4.16 9.57
N ILE A 36 -16.62 -3.20 10.37
CA ILE A 36 -16.36 -1.84 9.90
C ILE A 36 -15.29 -1.87 8.80
N MET A 37 -14.19 -2.58 8.99
CA MET A 37 -13.11 -2.67 8.00
C MET A 37 -13.56 -3.34 6.70
N ASP A 38 -14.36 -4.41 6.78
CA ASP A 38 -14.92 -5.09 5.62
C ASP A 38 -15.88 -4.16 4.85
N GLN A 39 -16.74 -3.42 5.55
CA GLN A 39 -17.64 -2.43 4.95
C GLN A 39 -16.84 -1.31 4.27
N LEU A 40 -15.86 -0.72 4.94
CA LEU A 40 -15.01 0.34 4.38
C LEU A 40 -14.30 -0.13 3.10
N ARG A 41 -13.75 -1.33 3.13
CA ARG A 41 -13.11 -1.93 1.96
C ARG A 41 -14.08 -2.12 0.81
N GLY A 42 -15.30 -2.59 1.08
CA GLY A 42 -16.38 -2.71 0.09
C GLY A 42 -16.76 -1.35 -0.51
N GLU A 43 -16.91 -0.31 0.32
CA GLU A 43 -17.18 1.06 -0.14
C GLU A 43 -16.05 1.58 -1.05
N LEU A 44 -14.79 1.35 -0.68
CA LEU A 44 -13.63 1.75 -1.49
C LEU A 44 -13.52 1.00 -2.82
N TYR A 45 -13.86 -0.29 -2.86
CA TYR A 45 -13.93 -1.06 -4.11
C TYR A 45 -14.94 -0.49 -5.11
N LEU A 46 -16.04 0.08 -4.63
CA LEU A 46 -17.06 0.67 -5.48
C LEU A 46 -16.71 2.09 -5.90
N ASP A 47 -16.12 2.88 -5.00
CA ASP A 47 -15.80 4.30 -5.22
C ASP A 47 -14.51 4.48 -6.04
N GLN A 48 -13.51 3.61 -5.82
CA GLN A 48 -12.16 3.72 -6.40
C GLN A 48 -11.80 2.48 -7.23
N ARG A 49 -12.61 2.15 -8.24
CA ARG A 49 -12.49 0.89 -9.01
C ARG A 49 -11.10 0.66 -9.61
N TYR A 50 -10.41 1.71 -10.00
CA TYR A 50 -9.05 1.64 -10.52
C TYR A 50 -8.01 1.22 -9.47
N LEU A 51 -8.34 1.29 -8.17
CA LEU A 51 -7.49 0.81 -7.06
C LEU A 51 -7.79 -0.64 -6.65
N ASN A 52 -8.72 -1.34 -7.29
CA ASN A 52 -9.17 -2.66 -6.85
C ASN A 52 -8.03 -3.68 -6.69
N ALA A 53 -7.07 -3.70 -7.61
CA ALA A 53 -5.92 -4.58 -7.51
C ALA A 53 -5.05 -4.26 -6.28
N ALA A 54 -4.80 -2.98 -6.01
CA ALA A 54 -4.02 -2.53 -4.86
C ALA A 54 -4.76 -2.77 -3.53
N LEU A 55 -6.08 -2.49 -3.48
CA LEU A 55 -6.94 -2.80 -2.33
C LEU A 55 -6.99 -4.32 -2.05
N GLY A 56 -6.98 -5.14 -3.12
CA GLY A 56 -6.90 -6.59 -3.03
C GLY A 56 -5.58 -7.07 -2.43
N ALA A 57 -4.49 -6.44 -2.79
CA ALA A 57 -3.14 -6.77 -2.32
C ALA A 57 -2.85 -6.32 -0.88
N LEU A 58 -3.68 -5.43 -0.31
CA LEU A 58 -3.51 -4.92 1.06
C LEU A 58 -4.75 -5.23 1.93
N PRO A 59 -5.00 -6.51 2.27
CA PRO A 59 -6.13 -6.88 3.11
C PRO A 59 -6.00 -6.32 4.53
N PRO A 60 -7.11 -5.90 5.17
CA PRO A 60 -7.08 -5.46 6.56
C PRO A 60 -6.87 -6.64 7.51
N ALA A 61 -6.08 -6.42 8.55
CA ALA A 61 -5.82 -7.36 9.63
C ALA A 61 -5.77 -6.62 10.98
N PRO A 62 -6.24 -7.21 12.09
CA PRO A 62 -6.03 -6.60 13.39
C PRO A 62 -4.53 -6.52 13.71
N LEU A 63 -4.15 -5.53 14.52
CA LEU A 63 -2.80 -5.46 15.06
C LEU A 63 -2.46 -6.75 15.85
N PRO A 64 -1.18 -7.19 15.84
CA PRO A 64 -0.76 -8.29 16.70
C PRO A 64 -1.14 -8.02 18.15
N PRO A 65 -1.48 -9.07 18.94
CA PRO A 65 -1.61 -8.96 20.39
C PRO A 65 -0.36 -8.26 20.95
N ASP A 66 -0.46 -7.56 22.03
CA ASP A 66 0.64 -6.83 22.67
C ASP A 66 1.19 -5.60 21.91
N THR A 67 0.59 -5.26 20.75
CA THR A 67 0.94 -4.06 19.99
C THR A 67 -0.11 -2.98 20.19
N THR A 68 0.28 -1.85 20.75
CA THR A 68 -0.59 -0.68 20.85
C THR A 68 -0.47 0.20 19.61
N GLY A 69 -1.54 0.85 19.20
CA GLY A 69 -1.53 1.78 18.07
C GLY A 69 -2.73 2.73 18.08
N HIS A 70 -2.59 3.86 17.42
CA HIS A 70 -3.61 4.90 17.30
C HIS A 70 -3.81 5.34 15.84
N ALA A 71 -3.41 4.49 14.88
CA ALA A 71 -3.56 4.71 13.46
C ALA A 71 -3.45 3.38 12.71
N PHE A 72 -3.73 3.38 11.41
CA PHE A 72 -3.37 2.26 10.54
C PHE A 72 -1.85 2.14 10.43
N ALA A 73 -1.38 0.94 10.16
CA ALA A 73 0.02 0.65 9.85
C ALA A 73 0.10 -0.43 8.78
N THR A 74 1.14 -0.42 7.95
CA THR A 74 1.31 -1.44 6.91
C THR A 74 2.74 -1.92 6.80
N ASP A 75 2.88 -3.22 6.51
CA ASP A 75 4.13 -3.88 6.12
C ASP A 75 4.21 -4.10 4.60
N GLY A 76 3.23 -3.60 3.85
CA GLY A 76 3.08 -3.81 2.41
C GLY A 76 2.41 -5.13 2.02
N ALA A 77 2.08 -6.03 2.97
CA ALA A 77 1.32 -7.26 2.75
C ALA A 77 -0.09 -7.18 3.33
N ARG A 78 -0.29 -6.37 4.36
CA ARG A 78 -1.57 -6.17 5.04
C ARG A 78 -1.65 -4.78 5.65
N LEU A 79 -2.89 -4.29 5.81
CA LEU A 79 -3.19 -3.10 6.56
C LEU A 79 -3.54 -3.49 7.99
N CYS A 80 -2.65 -3.22 8.92
CA CYS A 80 -2.85 -3.49 10.34
C CYS A 80 -3.68 -2.38 10.99
N TYR A 81 -4.67 -2.75 11.82
CA TYR A 81 -5.52 -1.78 12.51
C TYR A 81 -5.70 -2.11 14.00
N PRO A 82 -5.66 -1.10 14.88
CA PRO A 82 -6.03 -1.25 16.30
C PRO A 82 -7.56 -1.25 16.42
N GLU A 83 -8.15 -2.30 16.95
CA GLU A 83 -9.61 -2.49 17.01
C GLU A 83 -10.32 -1.36 17.78
N ALA A 84 -9.84 -1.04 18.97
CA ALA A 84 -10.40 0.02 19.79
C ALA A 84 -10.33 1.40 19.11
N TRP A 85 -9.22 1.69 18.40
CA TRP A 85 -9.06 2.94 17.66
C TRP A 85 -10.02 3.01 16.47
N VAL A 86 -10.22 1.92 15.73
CA VAL A 86 -11.19 1.85 14.62
C VAL A 86 -12.59 2.18 15.13
N LEU A 87 -13.01 1.56 16.24
CA LEU A 87 -14.33 1.81 16.83
C LEU A 87 -14.50 3.25 17.30
N ALA A 88 -13.50 3.80 18.00
CA ALA A 88 -13.52 5.18 18.50
C ALA A 88 -13.57 6.18 17.33
N THR A 89 -12.73 5.96 16.31
CA THR A 89 -12.65 6.81 15.12
C THR A 89 -13.93 6.75 14.30
N TYR A 90 -14.50 5.57 14.09
CA TYR A 90 -15.76 5.40 13.36
C TYR A 90 -16.92 6.14 14.02
N ARG A 91 -17.01 6.12 15.37
CA ARG A 91 -18.00 6.86 16.14
C ARG A 91 -17.83 8.38 16.02
N LYS A 92 -16.58 8.85 16.03
CA LYS A 92 -16.24 10.27 16.00
C LYS A 92 -16.36 10.86 14.59
N ASN A 93 -15.79 10.19 13.60
CA ASN A 93 -15.78 10.62 12.20
C ASN A 93 -15.59 9.42 11.26
N ARG A 94 -16.70 8.84 10.84
CA ARG A 94 -16.70 7.69 9.95
C ARG A 94 -16.00 7.96 8.61
N ARG A 95 -15.99 9.22 8.12
CA ARG A 95 -15.34 9.59 6.84
C ARG A 95 -13.82 9.61 6.91
N TYR A 96 -13.24 9.60 8.11
CA TYR A 96 -11.79 9.59 8.27
C TYR A 96 -11.18 8.25 7.86
N LEU A 97 -11.82 7.13 8.22
CA LEU A 97 -11.24 5.79 8.01
C LEU A 97 -11.03 5.41 6.53
N PRO A 98 -11.98 5.65 5.59
CA PRO A 98 -11.75 5.37 4.18
C PRO A 98 -10.54 6.11 3.62
N ARG A 99 -10.40 7.41 3.98
CA ARG A 99 -9.27 8.23 3.58
C ARG A 99 -7.95 7.71 4.16
N ALA A 100 -7.92 7.37 5.46
CA ALA A 100 -6.75 6.81 6.12
C ALA A 100 -6.35 5.43 5.54
N TYR A 101 -7.33 4.61 5.12
CA TYR A 101 -7.05 3.37 4.39
C TYR A 101 -6.38 3.64 3.05
N LEU A 102 -6.93 4.54 2.25
CA LEU A 102 -6.35 4.95 0.98
C LEU A 102 -4.96 5.56 1.15
N HIS A 103 -4.71 6.31 2.23
CA HIS A 103 -3.40 6.85 2.56
C HIS A 103 -2.34 5.73 2.61
N SER A 104 -2.59 4.68 3.40
CA SER A 104 -1.67 3.54 3.49
C SER A 104 -1.55 2.75 2.17
N VAL A 105 -2.64 2.60 1.39
CA VAL A 105 -2.59 1.98 0.05
C VAL A 105 -1.69 2.78 -0.90
N LEU A 106 -1.78 4.12 -0.88
CA LEU A 106 -0.96 4.98 -1.72
C LEU A 106 0.51 4.94 -1.32
N HIS A 107 0.84 4.80 -0.03
CA HIS A 107 2.23 4.54 0.36
C HIS A 107 2.80 3.30 -0.33
N CYS A 108 2.03 2.23 -0.43
CA CYS A 108 2.45 1.02 -1.13
C CYS A 108 2.55 1.22 -2.65
N ILE A 109 1.55 1.85 -3.29
CA ILE A 109 1.56 2.16 -4.74
C ILE A 109 2.74 3.04 -5.12
N PHE A 110 3.08 4.04 -4.29
CA PHE A 110 4.22 4.94 -4.49
C PHE A 110 5.53 4.35 -4.00
N ARG A 111 5.50 3.13 -3.46
CA ARG A 111 6.66 2.37 -3.00
C ARG A 111 7.46 3.05 -1.89
N HIS A 112 6.83 3.89 -1.10
CA HIS A 112 7.49 4.66 -0.04
C HIS A 112 8.20 3.77 0.98
N LEU A 113 7.63 2.59 1.27
CA LEU A 113 8.16 1.59 2.18
C LEU A 113 9.56 1.09 1.75
N TRP A 114 9.84 1.05 0.44
CA TRP A 114 11.03 0.42 -0.14
C TRP A 114 12.02 1.42 -0.75
N LEU A 115 11.66 2.69 -0.81
CA LEU A 115 12.50 3.71 -1.46
C LEU A 115 13.27 4.61 -0.49
N ARG A 116 13.27 4.30 0.81
CA ARG A 116 13.94 5.12 1.82
C ARG A 116 15.45 5.21 1.58
N GLY A 117 16.13 4.08 1.34
CA GLY A 117 17.59 4.01 1.32
C GLY A 117 18.18 4.54 2.63
N ASP A 118 19.25 5.31 2.55
CA ASP A 118 19.97 5.89 3.70
C ASP A 118 19.34 7.17 4.26
N ARG A 119 18.13 7.55 3.81
CA ARG A 119 17.47 8.78 4.25
C ARG A 119 17.02 8.68 5.71
N ASP A 120 17.07 9.82 6.41
CA ASP A 120 16.48 9.93 7.74
C ASP A 120 15.03 9.45 7.76
N ARG A 121 14.69 8.60 8.73
CA ARG A 121 13.40 7.92 8.79
C ARG A 121 12.24 8.89 9.02
N THR A 122 12.44 9.86 9.90
CA THR A 122 11.40 10.83 10.28
C THR A 122 11.11 11.79 9.13
N LEU A 123 12.15 12.38 8.53
CA LEU A 123 11.99 13.28 7.39
C LEU A 123 11.48 12.55 6.15
N TRP A 124 11.90 11.28 5.94
CA TRP A 124 11.37 10.46 4.85
C TRP A 124 9.89 10.17 5.05
N GLY A 125 9.47 9.77 6.26
CA GLY A 125 8.06 9.56 6.60
C GLY A 125 7.23 10.80 6.32
N LEU A 126 7.65 11.97 6.83
CA LEU A 126 6.96 13.23 6.58
C LEU A 126 6.88 13.57 5.08
N ALA A 127 7.96 13.37 4.32
CA ALA A 127 7.95 13.61 2.87
C ALA A 127 6.94 12.69 2.15
N CYS A 128 6.85 11.44 2.57
CA CYS A 128 5.89 10.47 2.04
C CYS A 128 4.46 10.85 2.38
N ASP A 129 4.18 11.24 3.63
CA ASP A 129 2.86 11.68 4.08
C ASP A 129 2.38 12.92 3.30
N ILE A 130 3.24 13.91 3.12
CA ILE A 130 2.91 15.10 2.33
C ILE A 130 2.58 14.73 0.87
N ALA A 131 3.35 13.84 0.25
CA ALA A 131 3.12 13.40 -1.12
C ALA A 131 1.79 12.67 -1.28
N VAL A 132 1.47 11.76 -0.34
CA VAL A 132 0.20 11.01 -0.32
C VAL A 132 -0.98 11.95 -0.05
N GLU A 133 -0.88 12.81 0.95
CA GLU A 133 -1.96 13.72 1.32
C GLU A 133 -2.27 14.72 0.20
N ASN A 134 -1.24 15.26 -0.48
CA ASN A 134 -1.44 16.09 -1.66
C ASN A 134 -2.18 15.34 -2.79
N THR A 135 -1.86 14.07 -3.00
CA THR A 135 -2.54 13.24 -4.00
C THR A 135 -3.99 13.00 -3.61
N LEU A 136 -4.27 12.65 -2.34
CA LEU A 136 -5.62 12.43 -1.82
C LEU A 136 -6.49 13.71 -1.88
N ASP A 137 -5.91 14.86 -1.54
CA ASP A 137 -6.59 16.16 -1.61
C ASP A 137 -6.92 16.53 -3.07
N SER A 138 -6.11 16.04 -4.04
CA SER A 138 -6.31 16.26 -5.48
C SER A 138 -7.33 15.31 -6.10
N LEU A 139 -7.53 14.10 -5.56
CA LEU A 139 -8.45 13.09 -6.10
C LEU A 139 -9.92 13.52 -6.00
N ASN A 140 -10.30 14.30 -4.99
CA ASN A 140 -11.63 14.90 -4.80
C ASN A 140 -12.79 13.90 -5.02
N THR A 141 -12.71 12.71 -4.42
CA THR A 141 -13.76 11.68 -4.46
C THR A 141 -14.52 11.64 -3.13
N PRO A 142 -15.69 11.00 -3.04
CA PRO A 142 -16.45 10.91 -1.79
C PRO A 142 -15.64 10.35 -0.62
N ALA A 143 -14.72 9.41 -0.87
CA ALA A 143 -13.85 8.82 0.14
C ALA A 143 -12.70 9.75 0.56
N THR A 144 -12.28 10.70 -0.28
CA THR A 144 -11.10 11.53 -0.05
C THR A 144 -11.43 12.99 0.28
N THR A 145 -12.61 13.48 -0.16
CA THR A 145 -12.99 14.88 -0.03
C THR A 145 -13.05 15.32 1.43
N ARG A 146 -12.30 16.39 1.73
CA ARG A 146 -12.35 17.13 2.98
C ARG A 146 -11.91 18.57 2.74
N PRO A 147 -12.29 19.53 3.62
CA PRO A 147 -11.68 20.85 3.59
C PRO A 147 -10.17 20.75 3.84
N VAL A 148 -9.38 21.32 2.93
CA VAL A 148 -7.92 21.40 3.11
C VAL A 148 -7.61 22.60 4.00
N GLY A 149 -7.00 22.35 5.16
CA GLY A 149 -6.63 23.39 6.11
C GLY A 149 -5.60 24.38 5.52
N TRP A 150 -5.61 25.61 6.02
CA TRP A 150 -4.69 26.67 5.57
C TRP A 150 -3.21 26.24 5.63
N LEU A 151 -2.81 25.57 6.71
CA LEU A 151 -1.42 25.12 6.89
C LEU A 151 -0.98 24.13 5.79
N ARG A 152 -1.87 23.22 5.39
CA ARG A 152 -1.60 22.29 4.29
C ARG A 152 -1.50 22.99 2.94
N GLN A 153 -2.40 23.93 2.67
CA GLN A 153 -2.36 24.73 1.45
C GLN A 153 -1.06 25.52 1.34
N GLN A 154 -0.63 26.16 2.43
CA GLN A 154 0.62 26.88 2.50
C GLN A 154 1.82 25.94 2.28
N ALA A 155 1.85 24.78 2.93
CA ALA A 155 2.90 23.78 2.75
C ALA A 155 3.00 23.29 1.29
N TYR A 156 1.86 22.96 0.67
CA TYR A 156 1.83 22.53 -0.73
C TYR A 156 2.33 23.64 -1.66
N GLN A 157 1.93 24.90 -1.46
CA GLN A 157 2.40 26.02 -2.28
C GLN A 157 3.90 26.23 -2.15
N GLN A 158 4.42 26.24 -0.92
CA GLN A 158 5.85 26.40 -0.66
C GLN A 158 6.66 25.28 -1.30
N LEU A 159 6.27 24.03 -1.07
CA LEU A 159 6.97 22.87 -1.63
C LEU A 159 6.82 22.78 -3.15
N GLN A 160 5.68 23.17 -3.73
CA GLN A 160 5.50 23.22 -5.18
C GLN A 160 6.47 24.20 -5.85
N GLN A 161 6.72 25.35 -5.23
CA GLN A 161 7.70 26.33 -5.74
C GLN A 161 9.14 25.79 -5.67
N GLN A 162 9.47 25.03 -4.61
CA GLN A 162 10.82 24.49 -4.41
C GLN A 162 11.10 23.23 -5.22
N CYS A 163 10.12 22.35 -5.35
CA CYS A 163 10.30 21.00 -5.89
C CYS A 163 9.75 20.82 -7.31
N GLY A 164 8.81 21.65 -7.74
CA GLY A 164 8.02 21.47 -8.97
C GLY A 164 7.04 20.29 -8.90
N LEU A 165 7.51 19.10 -8.55
CA LEU A 165 6.71 17.90 -8.34
C LEU A 165 6.69 17.51 -6.85
N LEU A 166 5.50 17.40 -6.27
CA LEU A 166 5.32 16.97 -4.88
C LEU A 166 5.43 15.46 -4.72
N ALA A 167 6.58 14.88 -5.11
CA ALA A 167 6.92 13.48 -4.85
C ALA A 167 7.87 13.37 -3.65
N ALA A 168 7.86 12.23 -2.96
CA ALA A 168 8.59 12.03 -1.70
C ALA A 168 10.09 12.38 -1.79
N GLY A 169 10.77 12.03 -2.89
CA GLY A 169 12.20 12.33 -3.07
C GLY A 169 12.52 13.82 -3.15
N PRO A 170 11.89 14.61 -4.03
CA PRO A 170 12.03 16.08 -4.04
C PRO A 170 11.62 16.72 -2.72
N ILE A 171 10.48 16.36 -2.14
CA ILE A 171 10.03 16.88 -0.84
C ILE A 171 11.08 16.62 0.25
N TYR A 172 11.61 15.39 0.34
CA TYR A 172 12.66 15.07 1.30
C TYR A 172 13.87 16.01 1.22
N ARG A 173 14.30 16.38 0.01
CA ARG A 173 15.41 17.33 -0.17
C ARG A 173 15.04 18.72 0.35
N ALA A 174 13.83 19.19 0.06
CA ALA A 174 13.35 20.47 0.55
C ALA A 174 13.22 20.51 2.08
N LEU A 175 12.74 19.41 2.69
CA LEU A 175 12.62 19.31 4.15
C LEU A 175 13.95 19.41 4.88
N ARG A 176 15.05 18.99 4.26
CA ARG A 176 16.41 19.14 4.84
C ARG A 176 16.88 20.59 4.94
N GLU A 177 16.27 21.48 4.17
CA GLU A 177 16.57 22.92 4.12
C GLU A 177 15.50 23.76 4.82
N THR A 178 14.46 23.10 5.36
CA THR A 178 13.34 23.73 6.06
C THR A 178 13.72 23.98 7.52
N ASP A 179 13.30 25.10 8.07
CA ASP A 179 13.53 25.47 9.48
C ASP A 179 12.76 24.55 10.47
N ASP A 180 13.29 24.43 11.67
CA ASP A 180 12.77 23.52 12.70
C ASP A 180 11.34 23.86 13.15
N GLU A 181 10.96 25.14 13.14
CA GLU A 181 9.61 25.56 13.52
C GLU A 181 8.58 25.09 12.49
N THR A 182 8.87 25.28 11.21
CA THR A 182 8.02 24.80 10.11
C THR A 182 7.96 23.27 10.08
N LEU A 183 9.10 22.58 10.24
CA LEU A 183 9.13 21.12 10.34
C LEU A 183 8.27 20.60 11.50
N THR A 184 8.34 21.23 12.67
CA THR A 184 7.54 20.85 13.83
C THR A 184 6.02 20.99 13.55
N LYS A 185 5.62 22.05 12.85
CA LYS A 185 4.22 22.25 12.44
C LYS A 185 3.78 21.15 11.47
N TRP A 186 4.59 20.81 10.48
CA TRP A 186 4.26 19.81 9.48
C TRP A 186 4.26 18.39 10.06
N LEU A 187 5.17 18.06 10.97
CA LEU A 187 5.19 16.79 11.70
C LEU A 187 3.94 16.55 12.56
N ARG A 188 3.19 17.60 12.92
CA ARG A 188 1.91 17.48 13.61
C ARG A 188 0.72 17.41 12.67
N GLU A 189 0.83 18.01 11.48
CA GLU A 189 -0.28 18.19 10.55
C GLU A 189 -0.46 17.01 9.57
N PHE A 190 0.64 16.44 9.06
CA PHE A 190 0.59 15.51 7.95
C PHE A 190 0.46 14.02 8.31
N PRO A 191 1.07 13.48 9.37
CA PRO A 191 1.00 12.07 9.67
C PRO A 191 -0.44 11.57 9.84
N CYS A 192 -0.79 10.53 9.10
CA CYS A 192 -2.11 9.90 9.13
C CYS A 192 -2.05 8.42 9.52
N ASP A 193 -0.91 7.78 9.33
CA ASP A 193 -0.68 6.38 9.65
C ASP A 193 0.63 6.17 10.41
N ASP A 194 0.92 4.92 10.73
CA ASP A 194 2.07 4.54 11.55
C ASP A 194 3.05 3.73 10.70
N HIS A 195 4.23 4.28 10.48
CA HIS A 195 5.27 3.69 9.66
C HIS A 195 6.14 2.64 10.38
N ARG A 196 5.73 2.17 11.58
CA ARG A 196 6.55 1.25 12.39
C ARG A 196 6.85 -0.08 11.71
N PHE A 197 5.94 -0.57 10.85
CA PHE A 197 6.09 -1.85 10.15
C PHE A 197 6.75 -1.73 8.76
N TRP A 198 7.15 -0.52 8.38
CA TRP A 198 7.94 -0.40 7.16
C TRP A 198 9.26 -1.17 7.29
N PRO A 199 9.76 -1.81 6.23
CA PRO A 199 10.99 -2.60 6.29
C PRO A 199 12.13 -1.83 6.94
N ALA A 200 12.76 -2.44 7.94
CA ALA A 200 13.96 -1.88 8.57
C ALA A 200 15.11 -1.81 7.57
N ASP A 201 15.26 -2.88 6.77
CA ASP A 201 16.18 -2.96 5.64
C ASP A 201 15.38 -3.06 4.32
N PRO A 202 15.20 -1.93 3.59
CA PRO A 202 14.51 -1.91 2.31
C PRO A 202 15.28 -2.60 1.18
N ASP A 203 16.57 -2.87 1.36
CA ASP A 203 17.43 -3.53 0.38
C ASP A 203 17.46 -5.06 0.53
N SER A 204 16.83 -5.60 1.57
CA SER A 204 16.68 -7.05 1.74
C SER A 204 15.97 -7.69 0.52
N PRO A 205 16.32 -8.94 0.13
CA PRO A 205 15.71 -9.60 -1.02
C PRO A 205 14.19 -9.68 -0.95
N GLN A 206 13.64 -9.91 0.25
CA GLN A 206 12.20 -9.95 0.49
C GLN A 206 11.53 -8.58 0.27
N ALA A 207 12.11 -7.52 0.83
CA ALA A 207 11.60 -6.16 0.65
C ALA A 207 11.66 -5.73 -0.82
N GLN A 208 12.75 -6.05 -1.52
CA GLN A 208 12.87 -5.76 -2.95
C GLN A 208 11.86 -6.51 -3.81
N LEU A 209 11.59 -7.80 -3.50
CA LEU A 209 10.58 -8.57 -4.22
C LEU A 209 9.19 -7.94 -4.02
N GLN A 210 8.83 -7.61 -2.79
CA GLN A 210 7.57 -6.95 -2.46
C GLN A 210 7.46 -5.56 -3.12
N GLY A 211 8.53 -4.78 -3.11
CA GLY A 211 8.60 -3.50 -3.80
C GLY A 211 8.39 -3.60 -5.32
N LYS A 212 8.87 -4.69 -5.97
CA LYS A 212 8.62 -4.96 -7.40
C LYS A 212 7.15 -5.35 -7.66
N GLN A 213 6.53 -6.11 -6.77
CA GLN A 213 5.10 -6.44 -6.86
C GLN A 213 4.25 -5.17 -6.80
N TRP A 214 4.54 -4.27 -5.87
CA TRP A 214 3.85 -3.00 -5.76
C TRP A 214 4.14 -2.04 -6.92
N GLU A 215 5.32 -2.11 -7.55
CA GLU A 215 5.58 -1.38 -8.80
C GLU A 215 4.66 -1.84 -9.94
N GLN A 216 4.39 -3.15 -10.03
CA GLN A 216 3.46 -3.69 -11.02
C GLN A 216 2.02 -3.26 -10.73
N LEU A 217 1.59 -3.31 -9.45
CA LEU A 217 0.28 -2.85 -9.03
C LEU A 217 0.07 -1.35 -9.30
N GLY A 218 1.10 -0.52 -9.08
CA GLY A 218 1.05 0.90 -9.42
C GLY A 218 0.85 1.14 -10.91
N ARG A 219 1.52 0.37 -11.78
CA ARG A 219 1.31 0.43 -13.24
C ARG A 219 -0.09 -0.01 -13.64
N GLN A 220 -0.58 -1.10 -13.05
CA GLN A 220 -1.94 -1.59 -13.28
C GLN A 220 -2.99 -0.55 -12.84
N THR A 221 -2.80 0.06 -11.68
CA THR A 221 -3.66 1.15 -11.20
C THR A 221 -3.72 2.31 -12.18
N GLN A 222 -2.57 2.73 -12.74
CA GLN A 222 -2.52 3.79 -13.74
C GLN A 222 -3.30 3.41 -15.00
N LEU A 223 -3.10 2.20 -15.53
CA LEU A 223 -3.83 1.72 -16.73
C LEU A 223 -5.35 1.65 -16.47
N SER A 224 -5.76 1.08 -15.33
CA SER A 224 -7.18 1.00 -14.97
C SER A 224 -7.82 2.38 -14.79
N MET A 225 -7.05 3.38 -14.35
CA MET A 225 -7.52 4.76 -14.25
C MET A 225 -7.72 5.41 -15.62
N GLU A 226 -6.82 5.17 -16.56
CA GLU A 226 -6.92 5.62 -17.95
C GLU A 226 -8.11 4.97 -18.66
N GLU A 227 -8.33 3.66 -18.50
CA GLU A 227 -9.48 2.90 -19.01
C GLU A 227 -10.81 3.40 -18.45
N ALA A 228 -10.83 3.84 -17.18
CA ALA A 228 -12.01 4.43 -16.53
C ALA A 228 -12.32 5.86 -17.02
N GLY A 229 -11.60 6.38 -18.02
CA GLY A 229 -11.80 7.74 -18.56
C GLY A 229 -11.25 8.85 -17.67
N GLN A 230 -10.47 8.51 -16.64
CA GLN A 230 -9.82 9.49 -15.77
C GLN A 230 -8.45 9.87 -16.34
N HIS A 231 -8.45 10.65 -17.41
CA HIS A 231 -7.20 11.06 -18.05
C HIS A 231 -6.49 12.16 -17.26
N ALA A 232 -5.16 12.05 -17.15
CA ALA A 232 -4.32 13.03 -16.44
C ALA A 232 -4.42 14.46 -17.01
N GLY A 233 -4.83 14.60 -18.27
CA GLY A 233 -5.05 15.91 -18.90
C GLY A 233 -6.26 16.66 -18.33
N GLU A 234 -7.29 15.95 -17.87
CA GLU A 234 -8.58 16.50 -17.49
C GLU A 234 -8.82 16.47 -15.96
N ASN A 235 -8.11 15.58 -15.22
CA ASN A 235 -8.30 15.36 -13.80
C ASN A 235 -6.99 15.60 -13.02
N ALA A 236 -7.00 16.56 -12.10
CA ALA A 236 -5.86 16.90 -11.26
C ALA A 236 -5.40 15.72 -10.39
N GLY A 237 -6.34 14.93 -9.87
CA GLY A 237 -6.05 13.74 -9.06
C GLY A 237 -5.39 12.63 -9.87
N ALA A 238 -5.89 12.38 -11.10
CA ALA A 238 -5.27 11.42 -12.02
C ALA A 238 -3.84 11.84 -12.36
N ARG A 239 -3.62 13.12 -12.62
CA ARG A 239 -2.28 13.68 -12.88
C ARG A 239 -1.35 13.51 -11.69
N ALA A 240 -1.82 13.82 -10.49
CA ALA A 240 -1.04 13.68 -9.26
C ALA A 240 -0.64 12.21 -9.03
N LEU A 241 -1.59 11.28 -9.13
CA LEU A 241 -1.34 9.85 -8.96
C LEU A 241 -0.37 9.32 -10.02
N GLN A 242 -0.57 9.67 -11.29
CA GLN A 242 0.33 9.26 -12.38
C GLN A 242 1.75 9.77 -12.16
N ALA A 243 1.91 11.04 -11.76
CA ALA A 243 3.22 11.62 -11.47
C ALA A 243 3.94 10.90 -10.33
N GLN A 244 3.21 10.53 -9.26
CA GLN A 244 3.77 9.77 -8.14
C GLN A 244 4.20 8.36 -8.58
N VAL A 245 3.37 7.64 -9.33
CA VAL A 245 3.70 6.31 -9.85
C VAL A 245 4.94 6.38 -10.75
N GLN A 246 5.06 7.39 -11.59
CA GLN A 246 6.24 7.59 -12.43
C GLN A 246 7.49 7.93 -11.60
N ALA A 247 7.37 8.79 -10.60
CA ALA A 247 8.47 9.15 -9.70
C ALA A 247 8.99 7.96 -8.87
N SER A 248 8.11 7.00 -8.56
CA SER A 248 8.43 5.80 -7.79
C SER A 248 9.05 4.67 -8.63
N ARG A 249 9.00 4.76 -9.97
CA ARG A 249 9.59 3.72 -10.83
C ARG A 249 11.09 3.61 -10.58
N SER A 250 11.56 2.37 -10.44
CA SER A 250 12.99 2.14 -10.43
C SER A 250 13.57 2.58 -11.79
N ARG A 251 14.38 3.62 -11.78
CA ARG A 251 15.20 3.92 -12.94
C ARG A 251 16.16 2.74 -13.07
N ARG A 252 15.97 1.90 -14.08
CA ARG A 252 16.98 0.87 -14.40
C ARG A 252 18.27 1.64 -14.63
N SER A 253 19.20 1.52 -13.68
CA SER A 253 20.50 2.13 -13.86
C SER A 253 21.14 1.47 -15.07
N TYR A 254 21.70 2.26 -15.97
CA TYR A 254 22.51 1.76 -17.08
C TYR A 254 23.61 0.80 -16.55
N ARG A 255 24.04 1.01 -15.31
CA ARG A 255 24.98 0.17 -14.57
C ARG A 255 24.41 -1.23 -14.26
N ASP A 256 23.10 -1.33 -13.91
CA ASP A 256 22.44 -2.63 -13.68
C ASP A 256 22.15 -3.36 -14.99
N PHE A 257 21.89 -2.61 -16.05
CA PHE A 257 21.83 -3.14 -17.40
C PHE A 257 23.18 -3.71 -17.81
N LEU A 258 24.25 -2.95 -17.69
CA LEU A 258 25.61 -3.41 -18.02
C LEU A 258 26.06 -4.60 -17.16
N ARG A 259 25.74 -4.64 -15.86
CA ARG A 259 26.04 -5.81 -15.01
C ARG A 259 25.37 -7.09 -15.51
N ARG A 260 24.14 -7.02 -16.02
CA ARG A 260 23.46 -8.20 -16.60
C ARG A 260 24.11 -8.66 -17.90
N PHE A 261 24.66 -7.75 -18.69
CA PHE A 261 25.41 -8.10 -19.90
C PHE A 261 26.84 -8.57 -19.57
N ALA A 262 27.48 -8.02 -18.55
CA ALA A 262 28.82 -8.46 -18.14
C ALA A 262 28.87 -9.87 -17.54
N VAL A 263 27.75 -10.40 -17.04
CA VAL A 263 27.67 -11.80 -16.53
C VAL A 263 27.45 -12.82 -17.66
N TRP A 264 27.13 -12.37 -18.89
CA TRP A 264 26.90 -13.25 -20.05
C TRP A 264 28.02 -13.25 -21.07
N HIS A 265 29.21 -12.73 -20.75
CA HIS A 265 30.39 -12.97 -21.53
C HIS A 265 31.14 -14.13 -20.87
N GLU A 266 30.75 -15.37 -21.19
CA GLU A 266 31.70 -16.43 -21.26
C GLU A 266 32.71 -16.02 -22.36
N GLU A 267 33.93 -15.69 -21.98
CA GLU A 267 35.02 -15.61 -22.94
C GLU A 267 35.11 -17.01 -23.57
N PRO A 268 34.89 -17.12 -24.89
CA PRO A 268 35.16 -18.39 -25.55
C PRO A 268 36.64 -18.69 -25.33
N HIS A 269 36.94 -19.62 -24.46
CA HIS A 269 38.27 -20.21 -24.36
C HIS A 269 38.44 -21.02 -25.64
N LEU A 270 39.07 -20.41 -26.63
CA LEU A 270 39.54 -21.10 -27.79
C LEU A 270 40.72 -21.98 -27.31
N ASP A 271 40.45 -23.25 -27.11
CA ASP A 271 41.52 -24.21 -26.95
C ASP A 271 42.23 -24.34 -28.31
N PRO A 272 43.52 -23.93 -28.42
CA PRO A 272 44.20 -23.93 -29.70
C PRO A 272 44.44 -25.36 -30.23
N GLU A 273 44.13 -26.42 -29.47
CA GLU A 273 44.27 -27.82 -29.87
C GLU A 273 42.93 -28.51 -30.21
N GLU A 274 41.78 -27.89 -29.96
CA GLU A 274 40.48 -28.41 -30.42
C GLU A 274 40.02 -27.76 -31.71
N PHE A 275 40.03 -28.52 -32.78
CA PHE A 275 39.54 -28.09 -34.10
C PHE A 275 38.02 -28.16 -34.12
N ASP A 276 37.35 -27.00 -34.04
CA ASP A 276 35.90 -26.93 -34.09
C ASP A 276 35.38 -27.17 -35.52
N LEU A 277 34.92 -28.39 -35.76
CA LEU A 277 34.30 -28.82 -37.01
C LEU A 277 33.03 -27.99 -37.38
N GLY A 278 32.39 -27.31 -36.43
CA GLY A 278 31.24 -26.45 -36.64
C GLY A 278 31.63 -25.17 -37.41
N PHE A 279 32.71 -24.51 -37.05
CA PHE A 279 33.23 -23.33 -37.76
C PHE A 279 33.79 -23.66 -39.12
N TYR A 280 34.41 -24.83 -39.28
CA TYR A 280 34.92 -25.27 -40.57
C TYR A 280 33.83 -25.53 -41.60
N SER A 281 32.67 -26.07 -41.16
CA SER A 281 31.53 -26.32 -42.04
C SER A 281 30.82 -25.04 -42.49
N TYR A 282 30.91 -23.94 -41.71
CA TYR A 282 30.40 -22.64 -42.09
C TYR A 282 31.25 -21.92 -43.15
N GLY A 283 32.58 -22.06 -43.04
CA GLY A 283 33.54 -21.46 -44.01
C GLY A 283 33.54 -22.11 -45.40
N LEU A 284 32.98 -23.31 -45.55
CA LEU A 284 32.88 -24.01 -46.85
C LEU A 284 31.57 -23.71 -47.62
N ARG A 285 30.68 -22.85 -47.07
CA ARG A 285 29.39 -22.47 -47.71
C ARG A 285 29.34 -21.03 -48.20
N VAL A 286 30.46 -20.31 -48.24
CA VAL A 286 30.56 -18.96 -48.81
C VAL A 286 31.27 -19.03 -50.17
#